data_c3e5f0d0cf6f179cf33386f4bdcb5a39
#
_entry.id   c3e5f0d0cf6f179cf33386f4bdcb5a39
#
_cell.length_a   1.000
_cell.length_b   1.000
_cell.length_c   1.000
_cell.angle_alpha   90.00
_cell.angle_beta   90.00
_cell.angle_gamma   90.00
#
_symmetry.space_group_name_H-M   'P 1'
#
loop_
_entity.id
_entity.type
_entity.pdbx_description
1 polymer ?
#
loop_
_entity_poly.entity_id
_entity_poly.type
_entity_poly.pdbx_seq_one_letter_code
_entity_poly.pdbx_strand_id
1 'polypeptide(L)'
;MNSILQALAPIQIQPWGLVLPLANATVRAGFPSPAADFGETRIDLMAELITHPQATFLLRVRGLSMSEDGLGDGDTIIVDRAIKPTNGHIVVAVVDGDFTVKRLQLRAGRMKLKAANPTYPDITPKDVSL
;
A
#
# COMPACT_ATOMS: atom_id res chain seq x y z
N MET A 1 7.45 14.86 7.87
CA MET A 1 7.45 14.29 6.51
C MET A 1 8.83 14.36 5.90
N ASN A 2 9.24 13.32 5.26
CA ASN A 2 10.56 13.23 4.67
C ASN A 2 10.69 14.11 3.42
N SER A 3 11.82 14.81 3.31
CA SER A 3 12.13 15.69 2.18
C SER A 3 12.21 14.97 0.83
N ILE A 4 12.55 13.67 0.80
CA ILE A 4 12.62 12.91 -0.46
C ILE A 4 11.23 12.80 -1.10
N LEU A 5 10.20 12.44 -0.34
CA LEU A 5 8.83 12.40 -0.88
C LEU A 5 8.33 13.78 -1.29
N GLN A 6 8.74 14.83 -0.57
CA GLN A 6 8.39 16.20 -0.93
C GLN A 6 9.07 16.67 -2.21
N ALA A 7 10.26 16.14 -2.51
CA ALA A 7 10.99 16.48 -3.71
C ALA A 7 10.47 15.80 -4.98
N LEU A 8 9.64 14.77 -4.85
CA LEU A 8 9.03 14.12 -6.01
C LEU A 8 7.97 15.03 -6.63
N ALA A 9 8.13 15.34 -7.91
CA ALA A 9 7.16 16.14 -8.64
C ALA A 9 5.83 15.37 -8.80
N PRO A 10 4.68 16.03 -8.67
CA PRO A 10 3.41 15.41 -9.00
C PRO A 10 3.37 15.00 -10.47
N ILE A 11 2.85 13.82 -10.73
CA ILE A 11 2.62 13.33 -12.09
C ILE A 11 1.14 13.48 -12.40
N GLN A 12 0.81 14.09 -13.53
CA GLN A 12 -0.57 14.14 -13.98
C GLN A 12 -1.01 12.77 -14.44
N ILE A 13 -2.08 12.28 -13.84
CA ILE A 13 -2.75 11.07 -14.30
C ILE A 13 -3.60 11.44 -15.51
N GLN A 14 -3.50 10.62 -16.55
CA GLN A 14 -4.24 10.85 -17.78
C GLN A 14 -5.75 10.84 -17.49
N PRO A 15 -6.51 11.82 -18.01
CA PRO A 15 -7.91 11.97 -17.64
C PRO A 15 -8.82 10.85 -18.15
N TRP A 16 -8.39 10.10 -19.16
CA TRP A 16 -9.19 8.99 -19.69
C TRP A 16 -9.03 7.69 -18.89
N GLY A 17 -8.04 7.61 -17.99
CA GLY A 17 -7.83 6.44 -17.16
C GLY A 17 -7.54 5.15 -17.93
N LEU A 18 -7.85 4.03 -17.33
CA LEU A 18 -7.79 2.71 -17.93
C LEU A 18 -9.07 1.95 -17.60
N VAL A 19 -9.94 1.77 -18.58
CA VAL A 19 -11.23 1.12 -18.41
C VAL A 19 -11.13 -0.33 -18.86
N LEU A 20 -11.44 -1.25 -17.95
CA LEU A 20 -11.41 -2.68 -18.18
C LEU A 20 -12.74 -3.31 -17.78
N PRO A 21 -13.14 -4.41 -18.46
CA PRO A 21 -14.32 -5.15 -18.02
C PRO A 21 -14.04 -5.86 -16.69
N LEU A 22 -15.01 -5.81 -15.79
CA LEU A 22 -15.05 -6.63 -14.59
C LEU A 22 -16.13 -7.68 -14.74
N ALA A 23 -15.76 -8.95 -14.71
CA ALA A 23 -16.74 -10.03 -14.77
C ALA A 23 -17.62 -10.01 -13.51
N ASN A 24 -18.90 -10.33 -13.66
CA ASN A 24 -19.83 -10.44 -12.53
C ASN A 24 -19.64 -11.74 -11.73
N ALA A 25 -18.80 -12.65 -12.24
CA ALA A 25 -18.46 -13.89 -11.55
C ALA A 25 -17.40 -13.65 -10.48
N THR A 26 -17.44 -14.47 -9.46
CA THR A 26 -16.39 -14.50 -8.42
C THR A 26 -15.53 -15.74 -8.58
N VAL A 27 -14.27 -15.63 -8.16
CA VAL A 27 -13.35 -16.76 -8.07
C VAL A 27 -13.18 -17.10 -6.59
N ARG A 28 -13.45 -18.35 -6.23
CA ARG A 28 -13.29 -18.81 -4.86
C ARG A 28 -11.90 -19.38 -4.67
N ALA A 29 -11.21 -18.90 -3.64
CA ALA A 29 -9.96 -19.51 -3.21
C ALA A 29 -10.27 -20.86 -2.54
N GLY A 30 -9.70 -21.94 -3.05
CA GLY A 30 -9.87 -23.29 -2.51
C GLY A 30 -10.94 -24.13 -3.21
N PHE A 31 -12.05 -23.58 -3.61
CA PHE A 31 -13.11 -24.28 -4.34
C PHE A 31 -13.40 -23.60 -5.66
N PRO A 32 -13.58 -24.37 -6.74
CA PRO A 32 -13.96 -23.79 -8.02
C PRO A 32 -15.27 -23.03 -7.96
N SER A 33 -15.35 -21.92 -8.66
CA SER A 33 -16.60 -21.20 -8.89
C SER A 33 -17.22 -21.64 -10.22
N PRO A 34 -18.56 -21.68 -10.33
CA PRO A 34 -19.19 -21.87 -11.61
C PRO A 34 -18.77 -20.78 -12.61
N ALA A 35 -18.35 -21.16 -13.79
CA ALA A 35 -17.96 -20.24 -14.86
C ALA A 35 -19.11 -19.94 -15.83
N ALA A 36 -20.35 -20.21 -15.43
CA ALA A 36 -21.47 -20.37 -16.35
C ALA A 36 -22.06 -19.06 -16.88
N ASP A 37 -21.91 -17.97 -16.19
CA ASP A 37 -22.52 -16.72 -16.64
C ASP A 37 -21.83 -15.51 -16.00
N PHE A 38 -21.28 -14.68 -16.84
CA PHE A 38 -20.64 -13.47 -16.37
C PHE A 38 -21.07 -12.32 -17.29
N GLY A 39 -22.09 -11.59 -16.84
CA GLY A 39 -22.23 -10.24 -17.31
C GLY A 39 -20.96 -9.46 -17.00
N GLU A 40 -20.81 -8.30 -17.57
CA GLU A 40 -19.66 -7.44 -17.28
C GLU A 40 -20.10 -6.03 -16.92
N THR A 41 -19.39 -5.43 -16.01
CA THR A 41 -19.38 -3.98 -15.78
C THR A 41 -18.02 -3.44 -16.21
N ARG A 42 -17.95 -2.14 -16.43
CA ARG A 42 -16.69 -1.51 -16.78
C ARG A 42 -16.17 -0.72 -15.60
N ILE A 43 -14.89 -0.90 -15.31
CA ILE A 43 -14.21 -0.21 -14.22
C ILE A 43 -13.04 0.59 -14.77
N ASP A 44 -12.97 1.85 -14.38
CA ASP A 44 -11.74 2.63 -14.55
C ASP A 44 -10.74 2.22 -13.48
N LEU A 45 -9.75 1.44 -13.89
CA LEU A 45 -8.76 0.88 -12.99
C LEU A 45 -7.94 1.97 -12.30
N MET A 46 -7.66 3.07 -12.98
CA MET A 46 -6.93 4.18 -12.39
C MET A 46 -7.73 4.84 -11.26
N ALA A 47 -9.01 5.08 -11.47
CA ALA A 47 -9.89 5.65 -10.45
C ALA A 47 -10.09 4.70 -9.28
N GLU A 48 -10.12 3.39 -9.53
CA GLU A 48 -10.26 2.38 -8.49
C GLU A 48 -9.04 2.31 -7.57
N LEU A 49 -7.84 2.39 -8.13
CA LEU A 49 -6.60 2.24 -7.39
C LEU A 49 -6.04 3.56 -6.83
N ILE A 50 -6.32 4.67 -7.49
CA ILE A 50 -5.70 5.96 -7.17
C ILE A 50 -6.79 6.98 -6.86
N THR A 51 -6.99 7.22 -5.56
CA THR A 51 -8.00 8.17 -5.07
C THR A 51 -7.48 9.60 -5.03
N HIS A 52 -6.18 9.76 -4.76
CA HIS A 52 -5.55 11.08 -4.60
C HIS A 52 -4.32 11.20 -5.51
N PRO A 53 -4.53 11.51 -6.81
CA PRO A 53 -3.42 11.50 -7.78
C PRO A 53 -2.25 12.42 -7.42
N GLN A 54 -2.54 13.58 -6.84
CA GLN A 54 -1.50 14.55 -6.48
C GLN A 54 -0.66 14.13 -5.27
N ALA A 55 -1.12 13.12 -4.54
CA ALA A 55 -0.48 12.65 -3.32
C ALA A 55 -0.05 11.17 -3.42
N THR A 56 -0.05 10.60 -4.61
CA THR A 56 0.22 9.18 -4.83
C THR A 56 1.58 8.98 -5.47
N PHE A 57 2.34 8.03 -4.93
CA PHE A 57 3.68 7.69 -5.38
C PHE A 57 3.82 6.18 -5.50
N LEU A 58 4.81 5.77 -6.30
CA LEU A 58 5.22 4.37 -6.38
C LEU A 58 6.57 4.23 -5.67
N LEU A 59 6.69 3.20 -4.86
CA LEU A 59 7.94 2.82 -4.22
C LEU A 59 8.20 1.34 -4.43
N ARG A 60 9.46 0.97 -4.54
CA ARG A 60 9.87 -0.43 -4.62
C ARG A 60 10.26 -0.94 -3.25
N VAL A 61 9.71 -2.10 -2.89
CA VAL A 61 10.04 -2.76 -1.62
C VAL A 61 11.37 -3.49 -1.77
N ARG A 62 12.22 -3.36 -0.76
CA ARG A 62 13.44 -4.16 -0.62
C ARG A 62 13.45 -4.83 0.74
N GLY A 63 13.89 -6.08 0.75
CA GLY A 63 13.97 -6.88 1.96
C GLY A 63 12.71 -7.67 2.25
N LEU A 64 12.74 -8.44 3.32
CA LEU A 64 11.75 -9.46 3.64
C LEU A 64 10.94 -9.17 4.90
N SER A 65 11.09 -7.97 5.50
CA SER A 65 10.46 -7.69 6.79
C SER A 65 8.93 -7.69 6.76
N MET A 66 8.32 -7.65 5.58
CA MET A 66 6.86 -7.67 5.40
C MET A 66 6.39 -8.87 4.57
N SER A 67 7.21 -9.91 4.45
CA SER A 67 6.91 -11.06 3.59
C SER A 67 5.64 -11.81 4.01
N GLU A 68 5.35 -11.90 5.30
CA GLU A 68 4.15 -12.58 5.79
C GLU A 68 2.87 -11.76 5.57
N ASP A 69 2.99 -10.47 5.31
CA ASP A 69 1.86 -9.63 4.87
C ASP A 69 1.75 -9.52 3.34
N GLY A 70 2.50 -10.34 2.62
CA GLY A 70 2.43 -10.43 1.17
C GLY A 70 3.26 -9.41 0.41
N LEU A 71 4.09 -8.60 1.09
CA LEU A 71 4.99 -7.66 0.45
C LEU A 71 6.38 -8.29 0.33
N GLY A 72 6.75 -8.64 -0.89
CA GLY A 72 8.03 -9.27 -1.19
C GLY A 72 9.10 -8.29 -1.66
N ASP A 73 10.35 -8.74 -1.59
CA ASP A 73 11.47 -8.01 -2.15
C ASP A 73 11.27 -7.79 -3.66
N GLY A 74 11.43 -6.56 -4.11
CA GLY A 74 11.23 -6.19 -5.51
C GLY A 74 9.81 -5.77 -5.87
N ASP A 75 8.84 -5.91 -4.99
CA ASP A 75 7.48 -5.47 -5.24
C ASP A 75 7.40 -3.95 -5.39
N THR A 76 6.45 -3.50 -6.21
CA THR A 76 6.11 -2.09 -6.32
C THR A 76 4.82 -1.82 -5.57
N ILE A 77 4.83 -0.83 -4.71
CA ILE A 77 3.66 -0.42 -3.92
C ILE A 77 3.17 0.96 -4.33
N ILE A 78 1.86 1.14 -4.23
CA ILE A 78 1.21 2.43 -4.43
C ILE A 78 1.03 3.07 -3.05
N VAL A 79 1.58 4.25 -2.87
CA VAL A 79 1.55 4.96 -1.58
C VAL A 79 0.73 6.23 -1.73
N ASP A 80 -0.29 6.37 -0.88
CA ASP A 80 -1.15 7.55 -0.85
C ASP A 80 -0.84 8.37 0.41
N ARG A 81 -0.27 9.55 0.22
CA ARG A 81 0.10 10.47 1.31
C ARG A 81 -1.08 11.23 1.90
N ALA A 82 -2.20 11.27 1.21
CA ALA A 82 -3.38 11.99 1.68
C ALA A 82 -4.17 11.22 2.74
N ILE A 83 -3.94 9.91 2.85
CA ILE A 83 -4.61 9.08 3.85
C ILE A 83 -3.87 9.21 5.18
N LYS A 84 -4.61 9.56 6.23
CA LYS A 84 -4.05 9.59 7.58
C LYS A 84 -3.84 8.16 8.08
N PRO A 85 -2.64 7.80 8.50
CA PRO A 85 -2.39 6.46 9.03
C PRO A 85 -3.18 6.19 10.31
N THR A 86 -3.75 4.99 10.40
CA THR A 86 -4.45 4.51 11.59
C THR A 86 -3.94 3.14 12.01
N ASN A 87 -4.33 2.68 13.19
CA ASN A 87 -3.91 1.38 13.70
C ASN A 87 -4.23 0.26 12.70
N GLY A 88 -3.26 -0.59 12.45
CA GLY A 88 -3.38 -1.73 11.54
C GLY A 88 -3.03 -1.44 10.08
N HIS A 89 -2.84 -0.19 9.70
CA HIS A 89 -2.41 0.14 8.35
C HIS A 89 -0.97 -0.30 8.10
N ILE A 90 -0.71 -0.73 6.86
CA ILE A 90 0.67 -0.84 6.37
C ILE A 90 1.08 0.57 5.93
N VAL A 91 2.18 1.05 6.46
CA VAL A 91 2.63 2.42 6.23
C VAL A 91 4.07 2.46 5.74
N VAL A 92 4.38 3.50 5.00
CA VAL A 92 5.77 3.89 4.73
C VAL A 92 6.16 4.92 5.77
N ALA A 93 7.16 4.61 6.54
CA ALA A 93 7.66 5.49 7.60
C ALA A 93 9.10 5.89 7.33
N VAL A 94 9.50 7.02 7.89
CA VAL A 94 10.90 7.44 7.92
C VAL A 94 11.43 7.22 9.33
N VAL A 95 12.41 6.36 9.44
CA VAL A 95 13.07 6.03 10.70
C VAL A 95 14.55 6.32 10.56
N ASP A 96 15.07 7.20 11.38
CA ASP A 96 16.48 7.62 11.35
C ASP A 96 16.95 8.04 9.95
N GLY A 97 16.10 8.73 9.20
CA GLY A 97 16.38 9.22 7.86
C GLY A 97 16.15 8.21 6.73
N ASP A 98 15.79 6.98 7.03
CA ASP A 98 15.56 5.93 6.03
C ASP A 98 14.09 5.55 5.91
N PHE A 99 13.67 5.22 4.70
CA PHE A 99 12.34 4.67 4.47
C PHE A 99 12.24 3.23 4.95
N THR A 100 11.12 2.90 5.58
CA THR A 100 10.77 1.52 5.89
C THR A 100 9.27 1.30 5.69
N VAL A 101 8.89 0.07 5.38
CA VAL A 101 7.49 -0.35 5.26
C VAL A 101 7.18 -1.28 6.43
N LYS A 102 6.19 -0.93 7.22
CA LYS A 102 5.82 -1.68 8.41
C LYS A 102 4.31 -1.57 8.65
N ARG A 103 3.79 -2.44 9.51
CA ARG A 103 2.42 -2.31 10.01
C ARG A 103 2.41 -1.39 11.21
N LEU A 104 1.56 -0.37 11.16
CA LEU A 104 1.40 0.57 12.25
C LEU A 104 0.57 -0.05 13.37
N GLN A 105 1.08 0.01 14.59
CA GLN A 105 0.34 -0.30 15.79
C GLN A 105 0.24 0.96 16.66
N LEU A 106 -0.99 1.38 16.94
CA LEU A 106 -1.28 2.49 17.85
C LEU A 106 -2.08 1.93 19.02
N ARG A 107 -1.50 1.98 20.24
CA ARG A 107 -2.16 1.54 21.46
C ARG A 107 -1.86 2.50 22.59
N ALA A 108 -2.91 3.01 23.26
CA ALA A 108 -2.77 3.89 24.41
C ALA A 108 -1.79 5.05 24.18
N GLY A 109 -1.85 5.68 23.00
CA GLY A 109 -0.97 6.77 22.64
C GLY A 109 0.46 6.37 22.26
N ARG A 110 0.76 5.08 22.24
CA ARG A 110 2.08 4.57 21.86
C ARG A 110 2.05 4.04 20.44
N MET A 111 3.09 4.35 19.69
CA MET A 111 3.29 3.89 18.32
C MET A 111 4.37 2.83 18.26
N LYS A 112 4.07 1.76 17.53
CA LYS A 112 5.04 0.72 17.18
C LYS A 112 4.92 0.40 15.71
N LEU A 113 6.03 0.16 15.07
CA LEU A 113 6.10 -0.29 13.69
C LEU A 113 6.45 -1.77 13.68
N LYS A 114 5.50 -2.59 13.25
CA LYS A 114 5.61 -4.05 13.33
C LYS A 114 6.02 -4.63 12.00
N ALA A 115 7.05 -5.48 12.03
CA ALA A 115 7.40 -6.31 10.90
C ALA A 115 6.45 -7.49 10.76
N ALA A 116 6.22 -7.94 9.54
CA ALA A 116 5.48 -9.16 9.23
C ALA A 116 6.44 -10.27 8.81
N ASN A 117 7.45 -10.47 9.62
CA ASN A 117 8.44 -11.53 9.49
C ASN A 117 9.13 -11.67 10.86
N PRO A 118 9.06 -12.85 11.51
CA PRO A 118 9.55 -13.01 12.87
C PRO A 118 11.07 -12.84 13.01
N THR A 119 11.82 -12.87 11.93
CA THR A 119 13.26 -12.62 11.97
C THR A 119 13.63 -11.13 12.03
N TYR A 120 12.66 -10.24 11.88
CA TYR A 120 12.86 -8.80 11.93
C TYR A 120 12.24 -8.21 13.18
N PRO A 121 12.94 -7.35 13.93
CA PRO A 121 12.41 -6.75 15.14
C PRO A 121 11.37 -5.68 14.83
N ASP A 122 10.45 -5.48 15.76
CA ASP A 122 9.58 -4.31 15.74
C ASP A 122 10.39 -3.05 16.04
N ILE A 123 9.93 -1.93 15.52
CA ILE A 123 10.56 -0.63 15.76
C ILE A 123 9.65 0.20 16.67
N THR A 124 10.19 0.63 17.80
CA THR A 124 9.54 1.61 18.67
C THR A 124 10.23 2.94 18.44
N PRO A 125 9.63 3.83 17.65
CA PRO A 125 10.36 5.01 17.22
C PRO A 125 10.41 6.08 18.31
N LYS A 126 11.55 6.76 18.40
CA LYS A 126 11.68 8.03 19.12
C LYS A 126 11.34 9.20 18.20
N ASP A 127 11.80 9.11 16.95
CA ASP A 127 11.56 10.12 15.93
C ASP A 127 11.11 9.42 14.65
N VAL A 128 9.81 9.45 14.36
CA VAL A 128 9.22 8.85 13.17
C VAL A 128 8.28 9.82 12.49
N SER A 129 8.41 9.89 11.16
CA SER A 129 7.43 10.53 10.29
C SER A 129 6.70 9.47 9.45
N LEU A 130 5.43 9.61 9.39
CA LEU A 130 4.56 8.74 8.59
C LEU A 130 4.08 9.44 7.33
#